data_1cd90da7dacc9d1b656d75931100eb55
#
_entry.id   1cd90da7dacc9d1b656d75931100eb55
#
_cell.length_a   1.000
_cell.length_b   1.000
_cell.length_c   1.000
_cell.angle_alpha   90.00
_cell.angle_beta   90.00
_cell.angle_gamma   90.00
#
_symmetry.space_group_name_H-M   'P 1'
#
loop_
_entity.id
_entity.type
_entity.pdbx_description
1 polymer ?
#
loop_
_entity_poly.entity_id
_entity_poly.type
_entity_poly.pdbx_seq_one_letter_code
_entity_poly.pdbx_strand_id
1 'polypeptide(L)'
;MPPEQFLATRKDMNNPRKQPGCSPLPALGRKLAWALWAVSLGAHAAPPATQDKELTAKPVQFAPGKTSTVIKGRITGDNTVDYQLRAAAGQTMTVSLKGSNGANYVNVLPPGSDDVAMFNGQLADNRFSGLLPTDGVYSLRVYLMRSAARRNESSDFTLSVAITGQPLKPVSAKVDAVIPGTPYHAQTTTPCAPAYSQARECEARVIRRGYDGTATVELRWGDNGMRRILFIKGEPKAADAMQPMTFTRNERGWSVKFGDDEHFEIPEPLVFGG
;
A
#
# COMPACT_ATOMS: atom_id res chain seq x y z
N MET A 1 -31.32 -48.45 8.95
CA MET A 1 -32.26 -47.55 8.29
C MET A 1 -31.45 -46.56 7.49
N PRO A 2 -31.54 -46.55 6.16
CA PRO A 2 -30.69 -45.76 5.26
C PRO A 2 -31.24 -44.34 5.05
N PRO A 3 -30.37 -43.38 4.55
CA PRO A 3 -30.77 -42.01 4.30
C PRO A 3 -31.42 -41.87 2.91
N GLU A 4 -32.45 -41.06 2.85
CA GLU A 4 -33.13 -40.70 1.59
C GLU A 4 -32.36 -39.65 0.79
N GLN A 5 -32.22 -39.96 -0.48
CA GLN A 5 -31.71 -39.11 -1.55
C GLN A 5 -32.79 -38.12 -1.98
N PHE A 6 -32.45 -36.83 -2.09
CA PHE A 6 -33.22 -35.87 -2.88
C PHE A 6 -32.43 -35.45 -4.12
N LEU A 7 -32.79 -36.07 -5.21
CA LEU A 7 -32.49 -35.61 -6.57
C LEU A 7 -33.45 -34.48 -6.93
N ALA A 8 -32.93 -33.30 -7.24
CA ALA A 8 -33.68 -32.24 -7.90
C ALA A 8 -33.11 -31.97 -9.30
N THR A 9 -33.95 -32.21 -10.24
CA THR A 9 -33.82 -32.19 -11.69
C THR A 9 -33.51 -30.80 -12.25
N ARG A 10 -32.55 -30.79 -13.18
CA ARG A 10 -32.32 -29.73 -14.18
C ARG A 10 -33.57 -29.52 -15.01
N LYS A 11 -34.00 -28.29 -15.19
CA LYS A 11 -35.00 -27.92 -16.21
C LYS A 11 -34.41 -26.81 -17.09
N ASP A 12 -34.18 -27.20 -18.32
CA ASP A 12 -33.82 -26.35 -19.44
C ASP A 12 -34.89 -25.29 -19.70
N MET A 13 -34.45 -24.04 -19.91
CA MET A 13 -35.29 -23.05 -20.56
C MET A 13 -34.47 -22.30 -21.61
N ASN A 14 -34.49 -22.92 -22.79
CA ASN A 14 -34.13 -22.31 -24.07
C ASN A 14 -35.42 -21.77 -24.69
N ASN A 15 -35.57 -20.45 -24.87
CA ASN A 15 -36.69 -19.86 -25.58
C ASN A 15 -36.22 -18.64 -26.38
N PRO A 16 -36.13 -18.74 -27.74
CA PRO A 16 -35.79 -17.63 -28.59
C PRO A 16 -37.06 -16.80 -28.89
N ARG A 17 -37.07 -15.53 -28.51
CA ARG A 17 -38.13 -14.60 -28.90
C ARG A 17 -37.92 -14.14 -30.32
N LYS A 18 -38.98 -14.39 -31.13
CA LYS A 18 -39.21 -13.98 -32.51
C LYS A 18 -39.16 -12.45 -32.68
N GLN A 19 -38.50 -12.00 -33.70
CA GLN A 19 -38.62 -10.64 -34.24
C GLN A 19 -39.90 -10.55 -35.08
N PRO A 20 -40.65 -9.42 -35.06
CA PRO A 20 -41.70 -9.17 -36.04
C PRO A 20 -41.14 -8.44 -37.28
N GLY A 21 -41.65 -8.88 -38.40
CA GLY A 21 -41.20 -8.58 -39.74
C GLY A 21 -41.50 -7.16 -40.25
N CYS A 22 -40.68 -6.80 -41.21
CA CYS A 22 -40.89 -5.67 -42.12
C CYS A 22 -42.11 -5.88 -43.01
N SER A 23 -42.91 -4.85 -43.18
CA SER A 23 -43.86 -4.72 -44.31
C SER A 23 -43.67 -3.38 -44.98
N PRO A 24 -43.87 -3.30 -46.30
CA PRO A 24 -43.40 -2.20 -47.12
C PRO A 24 -44.40 -1.06 -47.29
N LEU A 25 -43.87 0.10 -47.67
CA LEU A 25 -44.51 1.37 -47.97
C LEU A 25 -45.49 1.32 -49.17
N PRO A 26 -46.41 2.26 -49.23
CA PRO A 26 -46.77 2.86 -50.51
C PRO A 26 -46.37 4.33 -50.61
N ALA A 27 -45.85 4.67 -51.79
CA ALA A 27 -45.60 6.02 -52.24
C ALA A 27 -46.92 6.74 -52.59
N LEU A 28 -47.04 8.04 -52.28
CA LEU A 28 -47.52 9.12 -53.20
C LEU A 28 -47.70 10.45 -52.43
N GLY A 29 -47.28 11.54 -53.03
CA GLY A 29 -47.86 12.84 -52.74
C GLY A 29 -46.90 13.99 -52.41
N ARG A 30 -46.28 14.60 -53.44
CA ARG A 30 -45.60 15.91 -53.41
C ARG A 30 -46.56 17.01 -52.91
N LYS A 31 -46.23 17.72 -51.84
CA LYS A 31 -46.58 19.14 -51.67
C LYS A 31 -45.46 19.83 -50.92
N LEU A 32 -44.82 20.82 -51.56
CA LEU A 32 -43.89 21.76 -50.97
C LEU A 32 -44.59 22.62 -49.95
N ALA A 33 -44.14 22.61 -48.72
CA ALA A 33 -44.40 23.66 -47.76
C ALA A 33 -43.06 24.01 -47.11
N TRP A 34 -42.60 25.23 -47.35
CA TRP A 34 -41.43 25.83 -46.70
C TRP A 34 -41.77 26.15 -45.26
N ALA A 35 -41.29 25.37 -44.34
CA ALA A 35 -41.34 25.71 -42.92
C ALA A 35 -39.94 26.12 -42.50
N LEU A 36 -39.80 27.38 -42.11
CA LEU A 36 -38.61 27.96 -41.46
C LEU A 36 -38.39 27.23 -40.11
N TRP A 37 -37.39 26.35 -40.07
CA TRP A 37 -36.93 25.77 -38.80
C TRP A 37 -35.95 26.78 -38.17
N ALA A 38 -36.38 27.41 -37.09
CA ALA A 38 -35.50 28.13 -36.18
C ALA A 38 -34.62 27.07 -35.46
N VAL A 39 -33.34 27.01 -35.82
CA VAL A 39 -32.33 26.20 -35.10
C VAL A 39 -32.03 26.90 -33.78
N SER A 40 -32.69 26.48 -32.72
CA SER A 40 -32.27 26.85 -31.37
C SER A 40 -30.92 26.16 -31.08
N LEU A 41 -29.85 26.95 -31.10
CA LEU A 41 -28.55 26.52 -30.54
C LEU A 41 -28.72 26.31 -29.03
N GLY A 42 -29.08 25.12 -28.61
CA GLY A 42 -28.96 24.68 -27.22
C GLY A 42 -27.48 24.65 -26.87
N ALA A 43 -27.03 25.58 -26.00
CA ALA A 43 -25.74 25.49 -25.40
C ALA A 43 -25.70 24.21 -24.55
N HIS A 44 -25.12 23.16 -25.11
CA HIS A 44 -24.77 21.97 -24.33
C HIS A 44 -23.64 22.38 -23.39
N ALA A 45 -23.92 22.54 -22.10
CA ALA A 45 -22.89 22.63 -21.08
C ALA A 45 -22.03 21.36 -21.19
N ALA A 46 -20.74 21.51 -21.47
CA ALA A 46 -19.79 20.43 -21.45
C ALA A 46 -19.85 19.77 -20.06
N PRO A 47 -19.85 18.41 -19.96
CA PRO A 47 -19.78 17.76 -18.66
C PRO A 47 -18.54 18.25 -17.92
N PRO A 48 -18.60 18.43 -16.59
CA PRO A 48 -17.44 18.83 -15.80
C PRO A 48 -16.30 17.85 -16.08
N ALA A 49 -15.15 18.38 -16.46
CA ALA A 49 -13.94 17.58 -16.67
C ALA A 49 -13.69 16.78 -15.38
N THR A 50 -13.76 15.46 -15.45
CA THR A 50 -13.27 14.56 -14.43
C THR A 50 -11.79 14.89 -14.28
N GLN A 51 -11.40 15.52 -13.18
CA GLN A 51 -9.98 15.70 -12.85
C GLN A 51 -9.46 14.30 -12.53
N ASP A 52 -8.70 13.72 -13.46
CA ASP A 52 -8.01 12.47 -13.22
C ASP A 52 -7.05 12.68 -12.03
N LYS A 53 -7.18 11.80 -11.03
CA LYS A 53 -6.28 11.77 -9.88
C LYS A 53 -4.87 11.49 -10.39
N GLU A 54 -4.01 12.51 -10.37
CA GLU A 54 -2.63 12.38 -10.79
C GLU A 54 -1.76 11.95 -9.60
N LEU A 55 -1.13 10.78 -9.70
CA LEU A 55 -0.08 10.33 -8.80
C LEU A 55 1.28 10.57 -9.48
N THR A 56 2.04 11.53 -8.96
CA THR A 56 3.38 11.85 -9.46
C THR A 56 4.45 11.31 -8.52
N ALA A 57 5.39 10.51 -9.02
CA ALA A 57 6.55 10.04 -8.26
C ALA A 57 7.76 10.98 -8.48
N LYS A 58 8.42 11.38 -7.39
CA LYS A 58 9.60 12.26 -7.42
C LYS A 58 10.72 11.66 -6.57
N PRO A 59 11.92 11.40 -7.14
CA PRO A 59 13.04 10.90 -6.37
C PRO A 59 13.57 11.97 -5.41
N VAL A 60 13.88 11.57 -4.18
CA VAL A 60 14.54 12.40 -3.17
C VAL A 60 16.01 12.03 -3.12
N GLN A 61 16.88 13.03 -3.28
CA GLN A 61 18.32 12.86 -3.15
C GLN A 61 18.85 13.86 -2.12
N PHE A 62 19.70 13.39 -1.22
CA PHE A 62 20.44 14.27 -0.32
C PHE A 62 21.67 14.82 -1.02
N ALA A 63 22.01 16.09 -0.75
CA ALA A 63 23.26 16.64 -1.21
C ALA A 63 24.46 15.83 -0.66
N PRO A 64 25.61 15.80 -1.34
CA PRO A 64 26.79 15.07 -0.89
C PRO A 64 27.14 15.37 0.57
N GLY A 65 27.28 14.32 1.38
CA GLY A 65 27.59 14.42 2.80
C GLY A 65 26.44 14.87 3.71
N LYS A 66 25.23 15.05 3.16
CA LYS A 66 24.04 15.40 3.96
C LYS A 66 23.18 14.16 4.21
N THR A 67 22.53 14.15 5.36
CA THR A 67 21.58 13.12 5.79
C THR A 67 20.15 13.63 5.85
N SER A 68 19.91 14.86 5.39
CA SER A 68 18.60 15.51 5.39
C SER A 68 18.41 16.43 4.20
N THR A 69 17.15 16.71 3.88
CA THR A 69 16.74 17.70 2.88
C THR A 69 15.41 18.34 3.25
N VAL A 70 15.16 19.51 2.65
CA VAL A 70 13.88 20.22 2.76
C VAL A 70 13.32 20.42 1.38
N ILE A 71 12.12 19.97 1.14
CA ILE A 71 11.40 20.04 -0.12
C ILE A 71 10.24 21.02 0.04
N LYS A 72 10.14 21.98 -0.85
CA LYS A 72 9.00 22.89 -0.95
C LYS A 72 8.17 22.51 -2.16
N GLY A 73 6.87 22.54 -2.03
CA GLY A 73 5.95 22.18 -3.11
C GLY A 73 4.56 22.77 -2.89
N ARG A 74 3.71 22.53 -3.89
CA ARG A 74 2.28 22.86 -3.85
C ARG A 74 1.50 21.65 -4.32
N ILE A 75 0.36 21.39 -3.68
CA ILE A 75 -0.59 20.36 -4.05
C ILE A 75 -1.98 20.96 -4.20
N THR A 76 -2.77 20.45 -5.14
CA THR A 76 -4.11 20.98 -5.44
C THR A 76 -5.06 19.82 -5.74
N GLY A 77 -6.28 19.91 -5.20
CA GLY A 77 -7.34 18.93 -5.48
C GLY A 77 -6.96 17.50 -5.12
N ASP A 78 -7.31 16.56 -5.99
CA ASP A 78 -7.06 15.12 -5.81
C ASP A 78 -5.63 14.68 -6.20
N ASN A 79 -4.75 15.61 -6.59
CA ASN A 79 -3.38 15.30 -6.91
C ASN A 79 -2.65 14.73 -5.71
N THR A 80 -1.73 13.80 -5.97
CA THR A 80 -0.92 13.13 -4.97
C THR A 80 0.55 13.08 -5.43
N VAL A 81 1.49 13.34 -4.54
CA VAL A 81 2.92 13.28 -4.86
C VAL A 81 3.62 12.30 -3.93
N ASP A 82 4.27 11.28 -4.51
CA ASP A 82 5.11 10.33 -3.80
C ASP A 82 6.59 10.75 -3.89
N TYR A 83 7.15 11.25 -2.79
CA TYR A 83 8.57 11.51 -2.67
C TYR A 83 9.28 10.22 -2.29
N GLN A 84 10.05 9.66 -3.23
CA GLN A 84 10.69 8.36 -3.09
C GLN A 84 12.14 8.50 -2.66
N LEU A 85 12.52 7.81 -1.57
CA LEU A 85 13.90 7.79 -1.09
C LEU A 85 14.33 6.38 -0.70
N ARG A 86 15.59 6.05 -0.99
CA ARG A 86 16.19 4.78 -0.58
C ARG A 86 16.74 4.90 0.83
N ALA A 87 16.38 3.94 1.68
CA ALA A 87 16.91 3.81 3.02
C ALA A 87 17.13 2.33 3.37
N ALA A 88 17.80 2.06 4.48
CA ALA A 88 18.16 0.71 4.89
C ALA A 88 17.60 0.38 6.28
N ALA A 89 17.46 -0.92 6.54
CA ALA A 89 17.13 -1.44 7.87
C ALA A 89 18.09 -0.91 8.93
N GLY A 90 17.54 -0.59 10.10
CA GLY A 90 18.31 -0.05 11.21
C GLY A 90 18.61 1.45 11.14
N GLN A 91 18.33 2.11 10.03
CA GLN A 91 18.35 3.56 9.97
C GLN A 91 17.07 4.16 10.57
N THR A 92 17.17 5.35 11.12
CA THR A 92 16.02 6.13 11.59
C THR A 92 15.62 7.16 10.53
N MET A 93 14.36 7.12 10.12
CA MET A 93 13.76 8.14 9.27
C MET A 93 12.98 9.13 10.12
N THR A 94 13.20 10.43 9.86
CA THR A 94 12.39 11.51 10.44
C THR A 94 11.75 12.29 9.28
N VAL A 95 10.44 12.46 9.37
CA VAL A 95 9.64 13.21 8.38
C VAL A 95 8.78 14.22 9.11
N SER A 96 8.71 15.44 8.59
CA SER A 96 7.71 16.42 9.01
C SER A 96 7.16 17.21 7.84
N LEU A 97 5.84 17.36 7.78
CA LEU A 97 5.15 18.19 6.80
C LEU A 97 4.51 19.39 7.49
N LYS A 98 4.73 20.59 6.90
CA LYS A 98 4.00 21.80 7.24
C LYS A 98 3.31 22.31 5.99
N GLY A 99 1.98 22.37 5.99
CA GLY A 99 1.16 22.88 4.90
C GLY A 99 0.51 24.22 5.28
N SER A 100 0.20 25.06 4.27
CA SER A 100 -0.62 26.26 4.44
C SER A 100 -2.10 25.93 4.63
N ASN A 101 -2.52 24.70 4.27
CA ASN A 101 -3.85 24.17 4.47
C ASN A 101 -3.79 23.02 5.50
N GLY A 102 -4.60 23.10 6.56
CA GLY A 102 -4.65 22.09 7.62
C GLY A 102 -5.13 20.70 7.17
N ALA A 103 -5.64 20.58 5.95
CA ALA A 103 -6.03 19.31 5.34
C ALA A 103 -4.91 18.64 4.53
N ASN A 104 -3.68 19.18 4.56
CA ASN A 104 -2.53 18.63 3.87
C ASN A 104 -1.78 17.62 4.77
N TYR A 105 -1.63 16.39 4.30
CA TYR A 105 -1.04 15.29 5.07
C TYR A 105 0.10 14.59 4.33
N VAL A 106 0.95 13.89 5.09
CA VAL A 106 1.97 12.98 4.59
C VAL A 106 1.81 11.59 5.20
N ASN A 107 1.79 10.57 4.36
CA ASN A 107 1.89 9.17 4.80
C ASN A 107 3.28 8.62 4.45
N VAL A 108 3.78 7.68 5.27
CA VAL A 108 5.01 6.93 4.95
C VAL A 108 4.62 5.52 4.54
N LEU A 109 4.94 5.15 3.32
CA LEU A 109 4.71 3.82 2.77
C LEU A 109 6.03 3.05 2.76
N PRO A 110 6.04 1.79 3.24
CA PRO A 110 7.22 0.94 3.21
C PRO A 110 7.53 0.45 1.79
N PRO A 111 8.73 -0.09 1.55
CA PRO A 111 9.11 -0.62 0.24
C PRO A 111 8.14 -1.68 -0.27
N GLY A 112 7.71 -1.52 -1.55
CA GLY A 112 6.79 -2.44 -2.22
C GLY A 112 5.32 -2.30 -1.81
N SER A 113 4.96 -1.25 -1.06
CA SER A 113 3.57 -0.92 -0.77
C SER A 113 3.10 0.26 -1.63
N ASP A 114 1.93 0.10 -2.25
CA ASP A 114 1.29 1.16 -3.05
C ASP A 114 0.23 1.93 -2.26
N ASP A 115 -0.35 1.34 -1.20
CA ASP A 115 -1.48 1.93 -0.46
C ASP A 115 -1.43 1.70 1.06
N VAL A 116 -0.74 0.66 1.55
CA VAL A 116 -0.63 0.39 2.98
C VAL A 116 0.50 1.20 3.59
N ALA A 117 0.14 2.20 4.38
CA ALA A 117 1.11 3.05 5.06
C ALA A 117 1.57 2.46 6.39
N MET A 118 2.84 2.66 6.75
CA MET A 118 3.36 2.41 8.10
C MET A 118 3.20 3.63 9.02
N PHE A 119 2.84 4.78 8.47
CA PHE A 119 2.55 6.01 9.21
C PHE A 119 1.50 6.82 8.47
N ASN A 120 0.54 7.35 9.21
CA ASN A 120 -0.52 8.23 8.71
C ASN A 120 -0.43 9.60 9.38
N GLY A 121 -0.10 10.63 8.59
CA GLY A 121 0.10 11.99 9.09
C GLY A 121 -1.15 12.65 9.66
N GLN A 122 -2.35 12.22 9.25
CA GLN A 122 -3.61 12.71 9.81
C GLN A 122 -3.78 12.32 11.28
N LEU A 123 -3.21 11.17 11.69
CA LEU A 123 -3.33 10.65 13.05
C LEU A 123 -2.22 11.13 13.99
N ALA A 124 -1.12 11.70 13.45
CA ALA A 124 0.09 12.03 14.21
C ALA A 124 0.74 13.34 13.75
N ASP A 125 -0.06 14.38 13.53
CA ASP A 125 0.37 15.76 13.26
C ASP A 125 1.45 15.89 12.18
N ASN A 126 1.42 15.03 11.15
CA ASN A 126 2.40 15.03 10.06
C ASN A 126 3.87 14.88 10.53
N ARG A 127 4.10 14.20 11.65
CA ARG A 127 5.44 13.99 12.22
C ARG A 127 5.72 12.52 12.43
N PHE A 128 6.67 12.00 11.69
CA PHE A 128 7.16 10.63 11.82
C PHE A 128 8.60 10.63 12.31
N SER A 129 8.91 9.74 13.25
CA SER A 129 10.28 9.39 13.60
C SER A 129 10.28 7.90 13.97
N GLY A 130 10.96 7.08 13.17
CA GLY A 130 10.94 5.63 13.37
C GLY A 130 12.15 4.92 12.80
N LEU A 131 12.50 3.81 13.45
CA LEU A 131 13.48 2.86 12.98
C LEU A 131 12.91 2.09 11.78
N LEU A 132 13.68 1.98 10.71
CA LEU A 132 13.24 1.33 9.48
C LEU A 132 13.47 -0.18 9.54
N PRO A 133 12.44 -1.00 9.26
CA PRO A 133 12.53 -2.46 9.41
C PRO A 133 13.26 -3.15 8.26
N THR A 134 13.37 -2.51 7.09
CA THR A 134 13.90 -3.16 5.88
C THR A 134 14.64 -2.17 4.98
N ASP A 135 15.45 -2.73 4.07
CA ASP A 135 16.07 -1.97 2.98
C ASP A 135 15.06 -1.74 1.86
N GLY A 136 15.15 -0.59 1.18
CA GLY A 136 14.36 -0.35 -0.02
C GLY A 136 14.01 1.10 -0.27
N VAL A 137 13.06 1.31 -1.17
CA VAL A 137 12.52 2.63 -1.52
C VAL A 137 11.25 2.86 -0.71
N TYR A 138 11.30 3.85 0.17
CA TYR A 138 10.15 4.34 0.92
C TYR A 138 9.48 5.47 0.15
N SER A 139 8.15 5.56 0.19
CA SER A 139 7.38 6.65 -0.41
C SER A 139 6.78 7.55 0.65
N LEU A 140 7.07 8.85 0.58
CA LEU A 140 6.44 9.88 1.39
C LEU A 140 5.32 10.49 0.56
N ARG A 141 4.09 10.01 0.77
CA ARG A 141 2.92 10.43 0.01
C ARG A 141 2.31 11.68 0.57
N VAL A 142 2.41 12.79 -0.17
CA VAL A 142 1.78 14.08 0.17
C VAL A 142 0.46 14.21 -0.57
N TYR A 143 -0.61 14.55 0.16
CA TYR A 143 -1.97 14.65 -0.39
C TYR A 143 -2.84 15.63 0.41
N LEU A 144 -3.97 16.02 -0.16
CA LEU A 144 -5.04 16.71 0.56
C LEU A 144 -6.12 15.71 1.02
N MET A 145 -6.66 15.91 2.22
CA MET A 145 -7.82 15.15 2.69
C MET A 145 -8.96 15.23 1.66
N ARG A 146 -9.70 14.14 1.48
CA ARG A 146 -10.74 14.00 0.46
C ARG A 146 -11.74 15.14 0.44
N SER A 147 -12.13 15.72 1.60
CA SER A 147 -13.07 16.83 1.67
C SER A 147 -12.49 18.12 1.07
N ALA A 148 -11.23 18.43 1.30
CA ALA A 148 -10.52 19.59 0.73
C ALA A 148 -10.22 19.35 -0.77
N ALA A 149 -9.80 18.13 -1.11
CA ALA A 149 -9.55 17.72 -2.49
C ALA A 149 -10.78 17.90 -3.39
N ARG A 150 -11.98 17.48 -2.95
CA ARG A 150 -13.24 17.67 -3.69
C ARG A 150 -13.62 19.13 -3.91
N ARG A 151 -13.18 20.03 -3.03
CA ARG A 151 -13.35 21.47 -3.21
C ARG A 151 -12.27 22.14 -4.05
N ASN A 152 -11.37 21.29 -4.60
CA ASN A 152 -10.21 21.73 -5.38
C ASN A 152 -9.33 22.75 -4.63
N GLU A 153 -9.20 22.57 -3.31
CA GLU A 153 -8.33 23.40 -2.49
C GLU A 153 -6.85 23.16 -2.82
N SER A 154 -6.01 24.12 -2.45
CA SER A 154 -4.56 24.01 -2.61
C SER A 154 -3.85 24.16 -1.27
N SER A 155 -2.64 23.59 -1.19
CA SER A 155 -1.71 23.81 -0.08
C SER A 155 -0.29 23.98 -0.61
N ASP A 156 0.36 25.07 -0.23
CA ASP A 156 1.81 25.14 -0.26
C ASP A 156 2.36 24.37 0.93
N PHE A 157 3.43 23.61 0.75
CA PHE A 157 3.98 22.81 1.84
C PHE A 157 5.51 22.83 1.89
N THR A 158 6.00 22.52 3.07
CA THR A 158 7.41 22.22 3.34
C THR A 158 7.50 20.84 3.94
N LEU A 159 8.15 19.92 3.24
CA LEU A 159 8.44 18.56 3.66
C LEU A 159 9.91 18.48 4.07
N SER A 160 10.19 18.20 5.34
CA SER A 160 11.54 17.97 5.87
C SER A 160 11.75 16.48 6.04
N VAL A 161 12.86 15.95 5.55
CA VAL A 161 13.20 14.52 5.60
C VAL A 161 14.64 14.38 6.08
N ALA A 162 14.87 13.44 6.99
CA ALA A 162 16.21 13.05 7.44
C ALA A 162 16.31 11.53 7.57
N ILE A 163 17.46 10.97 7.22
CA ILE A 163 17.86 9.58 7.46
C ILE A 163 19.14 9.60 8.27
N THR A 164 19.13 8.98 9.45
CA THR A 164 20.26 8.90 10.36
C THR A 164 20.53 7.46 10.78
N GLY A 165 21.67 7.23 11.44
CA GLY A 165 22.06 5.88 11.87
C GLY A 165 22.78 5.09 10.78
N GLN A 166 23.41 3.99 11.19
CA GLN A 166 24.15 3.11 10.30
C GLN A 166 23.23 2.01 9.74
N PRO A 167 23.33 1.69 8.45
CA PRO A 167 22.62 0.57 7.87
C PRO A 167 23.03 -0.77 8.52
N LEU A 168 22.06 -1.59 8.86
CA LEU A 168 22.29 -2.99 9.23
C LEU A 168 22.43 -3.82 7.95
N LYS A 169 23.65 -4.13 7.57
CA LYS A 169 23.94 -4.89 6.34
C LYS A 169 23.53 -6.36 6.49
N PRO A 170 22.99 -7.00 5.44
CA PRO A 170 22.78 -8.44 5.44
C PRO A 170 24.10 -9.21 5.68
N VAL A 171 24.04 -10.33 6.37
CA VAL A 171 25.15 -11.29 6.43
C VAL A 171 25.45 -11.75 5.00
N SER A 172 26.73 -11.89 4.67
CA SER A 172 27.08 -12.27 3.30
C SER A 172 26.72 -13.73 3.00
N ALA A 173 26.28 -14.02 1.78
CA ALA A 173 25.95 -15.38 1.33
C ALA A 173 27.11 -16.38 1.41
N LYS A 174 28.37 -15.91 1.57
CA LYS A 174 29.55 -16.77 1.79
C LYS A 174 29.59 -17.33 3.20
N VAL A 175 28.94 -16.68 4.14
CA VAL A 175 28.99 -17.00 5.57
C VAL A 175 27.66 -17.62 6.04
N ASP A 176 26.56 -17.08 5.59
CA ASP A 176 25.22 -17.63 5.79
C ASP A 176 24.53 -17.69 4.42
N ALA A 177 24.32 -18.91 3.92
CA ALA A 177 23.82 -19.13 2.57
C ALA A 177 22.45 -18.49 2.36
N VAL A 178 22.22 -17.91 1.18
CA VAL A 178 20.91 -17.41 0.78
C VAL A 178 20.19 -18.41 -0.12
N ILE A 179 18.88 -18.37 -0.11
CA ILE A 179 18.04 -19.13 -1.03
C ILE A 179 18.32 -18.63 -2.46
N PRO A 180 18.68 -19.51 -3.41
CA PRO A 180 19.07 -19.10 -4.76
C PRO A 180 18.06 -18.13 -5.41
N GLY A 181 18.56 -17.04 -6.00
CA GLY A 181 17.74 -16.01 -6.65
C GLY A 181 17.00 -15.08 -5.71
N THR A 182 17.24 -15.14 -4.40
CA THR A 182 16.58 -14.29 -3.39
C THR A 182 17.60 -13.64 -2.45
N PRO A 183 17.22 -12.60 -1.69
CA PRO A 183 18.04 -12.04 -0.63
C PRO A 183 17.88 -12.76 0.73
N TYR A 184 17.04 -13.79 0.82
CA TYR A 184 16.65 -14.43 2.08
C TYR A 184 17.59 -15.58 2.45
N HIS A 185 17.98 -15.65 3.73
CA HIS A 185 18.83 -16.71 4.29
C HIS A 185 18.02 -17.96 4.63
N ALA A 186 16.74 -17.80 4.98
CA ALA A 186 15.84 -18.93 5.23
C ALA A 186 14.39 -18.51 4.99
N GLN A 187 13.52 -19.52 4.81
CA GLN A 187 12.08 -19.38 4.78
C GLN A 187 11.39 -20.55 5.46
N THR A 188 10.22 -20.33 6.00
CA THR A 188 9.33 -21.33 6.60
C THR A 188 7.88 -20.88 6.52
N THR A 189 6.96 -21.77 6.85
CA THR A 189 5.56 -21.43 7.09
C THR A 189 5.34 -21.34 8.61
N THR A 190 4.54 -20.35 9.05
CA THR A 190 4.31 -20.12 10.46
C THR A 190 2.86 -19.72 10.72
N PRO A 191 2.28 -20.06 11.89
CA PRO A 191 0.95 -19.60 12.25
C PRO A 191 0.86 -18.07 12.27
N CYS A 192 -0.25 -17.55 11.74
CA CYS A 192 -0.54 -16.13 11.74
C CYS A 192 -2.05 -15.85 11.75
N ALA A 193 -2.39 -14.62 12.11
CA ALA A 193 -3.73 -14.06 11.97
C ALA A 193 -3.57 -12.59 11.55
N PRO A 194 -3.35 -12.31 10.25
CA PRO A 194 -3.20 -10.94 9.77
C PRO A 194 -4.54 -10.21 9.78
N ALA A 195 -4.52 -8.91 10.05
CA ALA A 195 -5.72 -8.09 10.03
C ALA A 195 -6.43 -8.15 8.67
N TYR A 196 -7.76 -8.19 8.69
CA TYR A 196 -8.63 -8.23 7.50
C TYR A 196 -8.36 -9.42 6.56
N SER A 197 -7.78 -10.52 7.07
CA SER A 197 -7.45 -11.72 6.30
C SER A 197 -8.00 -12.99 6.97
N GLN A 198 -8.30 -13.99 6.16
CA GLN A 198 -8.67 -15.34 6.65
C GLN A 198 -7.44 -16.27 6.75
N ALA A 199 -6.25 -15.79 6.44
CA ALA A 199 -5.03 -16.60 6.53
C ALA A 199 -4.80 -17.07 7.97
N ARG A 200 -4.36 -18.33 8.10
CA ARG A 200 -3.97 -18.95 9.37
C ARG A 200 -2.51 -19.39 9.35
N GLU A 201 -1.90 -19.34 8.18
CA GLU A 201 -0.50 -19.62 7.93
C GLU A 201 0.06 -18.53 7.02
N CYS A 202 1.25 -18.05 7.34
CA CYS A 202 2.01 -17.07 6.58
C CYS A 202 3.35 -17.67 6.17
N GLU A 203 3.81 -17.30 5.00
CA GLU A 203 5.20 -17.53 4.63
C GLU A 203 6.08 -16.53 5.39
N ALA A 204 7.05 -17.03 6.15
CA ALA A 204 8.02 -16.24 6.87
C ALA A 204 9.41 -16.41 6.24
N ARG A 205 10.02 -15.30 5.83
CA ARG A 205 11.35 -15.21 5.22
C ARG A 205 12.25 -14.33 6.07
N VAL A 206 13.56 -14.61 6.09
CA VAL A 206 14.49 -13.84 6.90
C VAL A 206 15.70 -13.34 6.13
N ILE A 207 16.07 -12.09 6.39
CA ILE A 207 17.36 -11.52 6.04
C ILE A 207 18.12 -11.31 7.35
N ARG A 208 19.09 -12.20 7.64
CA ARG A 208 19.94 -12.06 8.84
C ARG A 208 20.97 -10.96 8.63
N ARG A 209 21.19 -10.16 9.67
CA ARG A 209 22.06 -8.98 9.64
C ARG A 209 23.14 -9.02 10.71
N GLY A 210 23.20 -10.11 11.47
CA GLY A 210 24.17 -10.43 12.50
C GLY A 210 23.95 -11.85 13.03
N TYR A 211 24.89 -12.32 13.85
CA TYR A 211 24.80 -13.64 14.51
C TYR A 211 24.15 -13.56 15.89
N ASP A 212 23.77 -12.35 16.30
CA ASP A 212 23.19 -12.04 17.60
C ASP A 212 21.64 -11.99 17.57
N GLY A 213 21.02 -12.50 16.50
CA GLY A 213 19.58 -12.41 16.29
C GLY A 213 19.15 -11.06 15.72
N THR A 214 20.08 -10.29 15.12
CA THR A 214 19.71 -9.10 14.34
C THR A 214 19.31 -9.54 12.94
N ALA A 215 18.03 -9.32 12.58
CA ALA A 215 17.44 -9.79 11.33
C ALA A 215 16.19 -8.99 10.93
N THR A 216 15.87 -8.96 9.64
CA THR A 216 14.54 -8.56 9.15
C THR A 216 13.76 -9.84 8.82
N VAL A 217 12.63 -10.04 9.49
CA VAL A 217 11.66 -11.09 9.15
C VAL A 217 10.57 -10.46 8.28
N GLU A 218 10.29 -11.06 7.12
CA GLU A 218 9.21 -10.71 6.23
C GLU A 218 8.16 -11.82 6.26
N LEU A 219 6.94 -11.45 6.60
CA LEU A 219 5.77 -12.32 6.65
C LEU A 219 4.87 -11.98 5.48
N ARG A 220 4.40 -13.00 4.76
CA ARG A 220 3.54 -12.86 3.59
C ARG A 220 2.29 -13.72 3.70
N TRP A 221 1.16 -13.20 3.26
CA TRP A 221 -0.11 -13.92 3.19
C TRP A 221 -0.95 -13.43 2.01
N GLY A 222 -1.71 -14.36 1.41
CA GLY A 222 -2.48 -14.05 0.20
C GLY A 222 -1.61 -13.45 -0.91
N ASP A 223 -2.22 -12.67 -1.79
CA ASP A 223 -1.54 -12.14 -2.97
C ASP A 223 -0.61 -10.96 -2.67
N ASN A 224 -1.01 -10.07 -1.75
CA ASN A 224 -0.29 -8.81 -1.50
C ASN A 224 -0.09 -8.49 -0.01
N GLY A 225 -0.54 -9.36 0.89
CA GLY A 225 -0.37 -9.15 2.33
C GLY A 225 1.09 -9.28 2.74
N MET A 226 1.61 -8.30 3.48
CA MET A 226 3.01 -8.29 3.91
C MET A 226 3.19 -7.54 5.22
N ARG A 227 4.08 -8.07 6.08
CA ARG A 227 4.58 -7.41 7.28
C ARG A 227 6.06 -7.67 7.44
N ARG A 228 6.84 -6.63 7.72
CA ARG A 228 8.25 -6.77 8.03
C ARG A 228 8.53 -6.34 9.45
N ILE A 229 9.31 -7.14 10.15
CA ILE A 229 9.70 -6.92 11.54
C ILE A 229 11.22 -6.95 11.62
N LEU A 230 11.81 -5.88 12.16
CA LEU A 230 13.22 -5.80 12.46
C LEU A 230 13.47 -6.32 13.87
N PHE A 231 14.29 -7.32 13.97
CA PHE A 231 14.88 -7.81 15.22
C PHE A 231 16.25 -7.19 15.40
N ILE A 232 16.58 -6.80 16.63
CA ILE A 232 17.92 -6.37 17.05
C ILE A 232 18.27 -7.16 18.31
N LYS A 233 19.35 -7.94 18.24
CA LYS A 233 19.82 -8.80 19.33
C LYS A 233 18.73 -9.74 19.85
N GLY A 234 17.99 -10.35 18.92
CA GLY A 234 16.92 -11.29 19.22
C GLY A 234 15.64 -10.67 19.76
N GLU A 235 15.43 -9.37 19.66
CA GLU A 235 14.18 -8.73 20.09
C GLU A 235 13.53 -7.93 18.96
N PRO A 236 12.21 -8.04 18.75
CA PRO A 236 11.48 -7.19 17.82
C PRO A 236 11.59 -5.70 18.24
N LYS A 237 12.05 -4.84 17.33
CA LYS A 237 12.29 -3.40 17.62
C LYS A 237 11.53 -2.45 16.73
N ALA A 238 11.25 -2.83 15.49
CA ALA A 238 10.50 -2.00 14.55
C ALA A 238 9.72 -2.85 13.56
N ALA A 239 8.66 -2.31 13.02
CA ALA A 239 7.87 -2.93 11.96
C ALA A 239 7.29 -1.88 11.00
N ASP A 240 6.87 -2.35 9.82
CA ASP A 240 6.14 -1.54 8.84
C ASP A 240 4.62 -1.53 9.10
N ALA A 241 4.25 -1.30 10.35
CA ALA A 241 2.87 -1.23 10.83
C ALA A 241 2.54 0.14 11.42
N MET A 242 1.30 0.57 11.30
CA MET A 242 0.80 1.77 11.98
C MET A 242 0.46 1.51 13.45
N GLN A 243 -0.04 0.32 13.77
CA GLN A 243 -0.44 -0.07 15.11
C GLN A 243 0.79 -0.36 15.96
N PRO A 244 0.72 -0.08 17.27
CA PRO A 244 1.77 -0.43 18.21
C PRO A 244 2.09 -1.92 18.16
N MET A 245 3.38 -2.24 18.13
CA MET A 245 3.88 -3.60 18.21
C MET A 245 4.04 -4.01 19.67
N THR A 246 3.51 -5.17 20.04
CA THR A 246 3.76 -5.85 21.30
C THR A 246 4.25 -7.26 21.02
N PHE A 247 5.01 -7.85 21.94
CA PHE A 247 5.48 -9.21 21.77
C PHE A 247 5.67 -9.92 23.09
N THR A 248 5.58 -11.25 23.06
CA THR A 248 5.98 -12.14 24.11
C THR A 248 6.93 -13.19 23.55
N ARG A 249 7.91 -13.61 24.36
CA ARG A 249 8.81 -14.71 24.01
C ARG A 249 8.32 -16.00 24.67
N ASN A 250 8.34 -17.10 23.92
CA ASN A 250 8.04 -18.44 24.39
C ASN A 250 9.18 -19.41 23.98
N GLU A 251 9.04 -20.70 24.30
CA GLU A 251 10.07 -21.72 24.00
C GLU A 251 10.31 -21.93 22.50
N ARG A 252 9.40 -21.51 21.62
CA ARG A 252 9.48 -21.68 20.16
C ARG A 252 9.95 -20.42 19.43
N GLY A 253 9.95 -19.26 20.11
CA GLY A 253 10.29 -17.97 19.51
C GLY A 253 9.47 -16.83 20.05
N TRP A 254 8.87 -16.04 19.18
CA TRP A 254 8.10 -14.84 19.55
C TRP A 254 6.68 -14.89 19.00
N SER A 255 5.75 -14.48 19.84
CA SER A 255 4.39 -14.13 19.46
C SER A 255 4.33 -12.60 19.37
N VAL A 256 4.18 -12.05 18.17
CA VAL A 256 4.18 -10.62 17.88
C VAL A 256 2.79 -10.19 17.48
N LYS A 257 2.30 -9.07 18.07
CA LYS A 257 0.98 -8.51 17.80
C LYS A 257 1.08 -7.05 17.37
N PHE A 258 0.16 -6.63 16.50
CA PHE A 258 -0.05 -5.25 16.10
C PHE A 258 -1.50 -4.86 16.39
N GLY A 259 -1.69 -4.01 17.42
CA GLY A 259 -3.02 -3.78 17.97
C GLY A 259 -3.67 -5.07 18.46
N ASP A 260 -5.00 -5.16 18.31
CA ASP A 260 -5.78 -6.33 18.74
C ASP A 260 -6.06 -7.33 17.59
N ASP A 261 -5.87 -6.90 16.35
CA ASP A 261 -6.39 -7.59 15.16
C ASP A 261 -5.33 -8.39 14.39
N GLU A 262 -4.05 -8.20 14.68
CA GLU A 262 -2.97 -8.80 13.89
C GLU A 262 -1.97 -9.54 14.78
N HIS A 263 -1.65 -10.80 14.41
CA HIS A 263 -0.80 -11.68 15.20
C HIS A 263 0.04 -12.59 14.33
N PHE A 264 1.32 -12.77 14.73
CA PHE A 264 2.30 -13.62 14.04
C PHE A 264 3.13 -14.40 15.05
N GLU A 265 3.33 -15.70 14.78
CA GLU A 265 4.32 -16.53 15.47
C GLU A 265 5.64 -16.53 14.67
N ILE A 266 6.75 -16.24 15.31
CA ILE A 266 8.06 -16.15 14.65
C ILE A 266 9.01 -17.16 15.30
N PRO A 267 9.38 -18.24 14.59
CA PRO A 267 10.27 -19.28 15.14
C PRO A 267 11.68 -18.75 15.43
N GLU A 268 12.23 -19.10 16.58
CA GLU A 268 13.61 -18.71 16.98
C GLU A 268 14.68 -19.13 15.96
N PRO A 269 14.64 -20.36 15.38
CA PRO A 269 15.63 -20.77 14.39
C PRO A 269 15.61 -19.93 13.10
N LEU A 270 14.45 -19.31 12.76
CA LEU A 270 14.38 -18.42 11.60
C LEU A 270 15.29 -17.19 11.82
N VAL A 271 15.27 -16.63 13.03
CA VAL A 271 15.98 -15.39 13.37
C VAL A 271 17.47 -15.64 13.60
N PHE A 272 17.82 -16.67 14.37
CA PHE A 272 19.21 -16.93 14.74
C PHE A 272 19.97 -17.86 13.76
N GLY A 273 19.26 -18.65 12.98
CA GLY A 273 19.81 -19.77 12.25
C GLY A 273 19.77 -21.05 13.08
N GLY A 274 19.78 -22.18 12.40
CA GLY A 274 19.83 -23.52 13.01
C GLY A 274 21.18 -24.15 12.79
#